data_6b97f97f5ae302e50471448c88061450
#
_entry.id   6b97f97f5ae302e50471448c88061450
#
_cell.length_a   1.000
_cell.length_b   1.000
_cell.length_c   1.000
_cell.angle_alpha   90.00
_cell.angle_beta   90.00
_cell.angle_gamma   90.00
#
_symmetry.space_group_name_H-M   'P 1'
#
loop_
_entity.id
_entity.type
_entity.pdbx_description
1 polymer ?
#
loop_
_entity_poly.entity_id
_entity_poly.type
_entity_poly.pdbx_seq_one_letter_code
_entity_poly.pdbx_strand_id
1 'polypeptide(L)'
;MSPDNPVPVTPAAKPTERYQSFTGAASVRYPAPDVARGFMLLLIALANAPFWLVLFRDRAEVTGADTIWTGLRAALVDHRSYPLFAMLFGFGLAIMARRRIEAAMRSAEADLPPGTDPAARERHLDRAREAAVVDARRLVRRRGLWMILFGAVHGIIFAGDIIGTYGVIATIFAGTIVERKRTRMLVVGIVMTLVCAWSMSYMGWAAGGGPEAAGLTASEATAFSPVVRTAPGPSLPFDNLIGWLFSTFFALTSAMTIPAAFLGVRLADSDLMSRPDRHRRALLVGGAAALVVGAAGSVLNTRLTGGAPIYTLIGGAPAPQSFLTGPALPVWLASLTPVIDILTGLVGACGWLALLAAWAGPG
;
A
#
# COMPACT_ATOMS: atom_id res chain seq x y z
N MET A 1 -1.14 5.06 79.07
CA MET A 1 -2.19 5.28 78.09
C MET A 1 -1.83 6.52 77.35
N SER A 2 -1.35 6.33 76.11
CA SER A 2 -1.01 7.43 75.21
C SER A 2 -1.80 7.18 73.90
N PRO A 3 -2.49 8.19 73.34
CA PRO A 3 -3.45 7.99 72.29
C PRO A 3 -2.80 7.94 70.92
N ASP A 4 -3.47 7.23 70.06
CA ASP A 4 -3.25 6.93 68.65
C ASP A 4 -2.71 8.10 67.81
N ASN A 5 -1.61 7.85 67.13
CA ASN A 5 -1.11 8.71 66.06
C ASN A 5 -1.59 8.14 64.72
N PRO A 6 -2.48 8.83 63.95
CA PRO A 6 -2.97 8.30 62.70
C PRO A 6 -1.84 8.28 61.65
N VAL A 7 -1.65 7.13 60.99
CA VAL A 7 -0.77 6.94 59.87
C VAL A 7 -1.22 7.85 58.72
N PRO A 8 -0.34 8.67 58.13
CA PRO A 8 -0.72 9.52 57.01
C PRO A 8 -1.04 8.66 55.77
N VAL A 9 -2.29 8.69 55.34
CA VAL A 9 -2.76 8.08 54.07
C VAL A 9 -2.23 8.94 52.94
N THR A 10 -1.23 8.44 52.24
CA THR A 10 -0.72 9.07 51.00
C THR A 10 -1.86 9.03 49.94
N PRO A 11 -2.33 10.17 49.42
CA PRO A 11 -3.37 10.18 48.43
C PRO A 11 -2.90 9.46 47.15
N ALA A 12 -3.73 8.52 46.65
CA ALA A 12 -3.47 7.83 45.41
C ALA A 12 -3.27 8.84 44.27
N ALA A 13 -2.13 8.79 43.61
CA ALA A 13 -1.80 9.68 42.50
C ALA A 13 -2.89 9.58 41.41
N LYS A 14 -3.38 10.74 40.98
CA LYS A 14 -4.43 10.86 39.97
C LYS A 14 -4.00 10.22 38.67
N PRO A 15 -4.90 9.53 37.92
CA PRO A 15 -4.57 8.83 36.66
C PRO A 15 -3.97 9.73 35.56
N THR A 16 -4.13 11.03 35.65
CA THR A 16 -3.62 12.04 34.72
C THR A 16 -2.11 12.23 34.74
N GLU A 17 -1.41 11.95 35.83
CA GLU A 17 0.03 12.11 35.91
C GLU A 17 0.82 11.01 35.20
N ARG A 18 0.26 9.80 35.06
CA ARG A 18 0.88 8.71 34.29
C ARG A 18 0.92 8.96 32.79
N TYR A 19 0.07 9.84 32.26
CA TYR A 19 0.02 10.14 30.82
C TYR A 19 1.02 11.24 30.39
N GLN A 20 1.43 12.11 31.31
CA GLN A 20 2.34 13.23 31.01
C GLN A 20 3.82 12.83 30.99
N SER A 21 4.21 11.71 31.61
CA SER A 21 5.61 11.25 31.60
C SER A 21 6.06 10.60 30.28
N PHE A 22 5.15 10.36 29.32
CA PHE A 22 5.46 9.78 28.01
C PHE A 22 5.93 10.80 26.95
N THR A 23 5.88 12.10 27.25
CA THR A 23 6.23 13.17 26.28
C THR A 23 7.70 13.62 26.33
N GLY A 24 8.53 13.02 27.16
CA GLY A 24 9.89 13.52 27.45
C GLY A 24 11.01 13.11 26.50
N ALA A 25 10.79 12.17 25.57
CA ALA A 25 11.74 11.92 24.48
C ALA A 25 11.11 12.45 23.19
N ALA A 26 11.61 13.57 22.67
CA ALA A 26 11.25 14.07 21.35
C ALA A 26 11.34 12.90 20.36
N SER A 27 10.18 12.40 19.92
CA SER A 27 10.13 11.31 18.95
C SER A 27 10.78 11.84 17.68
N VAL A 28 11.91 11.25 17.27
CA VAL A 28 12.57 11.60 16.01
C VAL A 28 11.52 11.53 14.91
N ARG A 29 11.14 12.69 14.39
CA ARG A 29 10.18 12.81 13.30
C ARG A 29 10.95 12.60 12.00
N TYR A 30 10.42 11.75 11.14
CA TYR A 30 10.96 11.51 9.80
C TYR A 30 10.14 12.33 8.80
N PRO A 31 10.62 13.48 8.30
CA PRO A 31 9.85 14.31 7.38
C PRO A 31 9.62 13.64 6.02
N ALA A 32 10.57 12.84 5.54
CA ALA A 32 10.47 12.16 4.26
C ALA A 32 9.22 11.26 4.11
N PRO A 33 8.89 10.36 5.07
CA PRO A 33 7.66 9.60 4.99
C PRO A 33 6.38 10.44 5.07
N ASP A 34 6.39 11.56 5.80
CA ASP A 34 5.22 12.44 5.92
C ASP A 34 4.96 13.21 4.63
N VAL A 35 6.02 13.74 3.99
CA VAL A 35 5.95 14.36 2.66
C VAL A 35 5.47 13.36 1.61
N ALA A 36 6.03 12.14 1.62
CA ALA A 36 5.64 11.10 0.69
C ALA A 36 4.17 10.68 0.86
N ARG A 37 3.64 10.65 2.10
CA ARG A 37 2.22 10.40 2.36
C ARG A 37 1.33 11.51 1.81
N GLY A 38 1.71 12.79 1.99
CA GLY A 38 0.97 13.92 1.42
C GLY A 38 0.92 13.85 -0.10
N PHE A 39 2.06 13.64 -0.75
CA PHE A 39 2.13 13.49 -2.20
C PHE A 39 1.35 12.29 -2.72
N MET A 40 1.40 11.19 -2.02
CA MET A 40 0.64 9.98 -2.36
C MET A 40 -0.87 10.23 -2.39
N LEU A 41 -1.43 11.05 -1.50
CA LEU A 41 -2.85 11.41 -1.53
C LEU A 41 -3.21 12.13 -2.84
N LEU A 42 -2.32 12.98 -3.34
CA LEU A 42 -2.47 13.59 -4.66
C LEU A 42 -2.48 12.54 -5.76
N LEU A 43 -1.52 11.60 -5.76
CA LEU A 43 -1.48 10.54 -6.76
C LEU A 43 -2.74 9.66 -6.73
N ILE A 44 -3.27 9.36 -5.55
CA ILE A 44 -4.52 8.59 -5.41
C ILE A 44 -5.71 9.38 -5.98
N ALA A 45 -5.81 10.67 -5.68
CA ALA A 45 -6.87 11.53 -6.24
C ALA A 45 -6.81 11.56 -7.77
N LEU A 46 -5.61 11.73 -8.34
CA LEU A 46 -5.39 11.72 -9.79
C LEU A 46 -5.69 10.34 -10.43
N ALA A 47 -5.33 9.25 -9.76
CA ALA A 47 -5.63 7.89 -10.23
C ALA A 47 -7.13 7.60 -10.25
N ASN A 48 -7.90 8.16 -9.29
CA ASN A 48 -9.34 7.94 -9.18
C ASN A 48 -10.18 8.99 -9.93
N ALA A 49 -9.59 10.08 -10.40
CA ALA A 49 -10.32 11.12 -11.14
C ALA A 49 -11.14 10.56 -12.33
N PRO A 50 -10.63 9.63 -13.15
CA PRO A 50 -11.38 9.03 -14.24
C PRO A 50 -12.66 8.33 -13.81
N PHE A 51 -12.61 7.61 -12.68
CA PHE A 51 -13.79 6.92 -12.15
C PHE A 51 -14.95 7.89 -11.87
N TRP A 52 -14.66 9.03 -11.26
CA TRP A 52 -15.67 10.05 -10.98
C TRP A 52 -16.17 10.74 -12.24
N LEU A 53 -15.30 10.96 -13.23
CA LEU A 53 -15.70 11.55 -14.51
C LEU A 53 -16.70 10.65 -15.25
N VAL A 54 -16.51 9.33 -15.23
CA VAL A 54 -17.44 8.38 -15.85
C VAL A 54 -18.79 8.37 -15.13
N LEU A 55 -18.83 8.54 -13.81
CA LEU A 55 -20.08 8.56 -13.04
C LEU A 55 -20.93 9.80 -13.27
N PHE A 56 -20.31 10.96 -13.56
CA PHE A 56 -20.99 12.25 -13.57
C PHE A 56 -21.05 12.91 -14.94
N ARG A 57 -20.55 12.26 -15.99
CA ARG A 57 -20.47 12.87 -17.32
C ARG A 57 -21.12 12.00 -18.39
N ASP A 58 -22.28 12.44 -18.86
CA ASP A 58 -22.86 11.93 -20.11
C ASP A 58 -21.97 12.33 -21.29
N ARG A 59 -21.34 11.35 -21.92
CA ARG A 59 -20.65 11.43 -23.23
C ARG A 59 -19.82 12.69 -23.47
N ALA A 60 -18.66 12.79 -22.83
CA ALA A 60 -17.69 13.79 -23.20
C ALA A 60 -16.90 13.36 -24.44
N GLU A 61 -16.75 14.27 -25.39
CA GLU A 61 -15.80 14.09 -26.50
C GLU A 61 -14.37 14.10 -25.93
N VAL A 62 -13.55 13.14 -26.32
CA VAL A 62 -12.14 13.06 -25.94
C VAL A 62 -11.35 14.08 -26.76
N THR A 63 -10.72 15.02 -26.10
CA THR A 63 -9.91 16.07 -26.72
C THR A 63 -8.42 15.71 -26.77
N GLY A 64 -7.63 16.50 -27.50
CA GLY A 64 -6.17 16.35 -27.47
C GLY A 64 -5.56 16.55 -26.08
N ALA A 65 -6.16 17.38 -25.24
CA ALA A 65 -5.75 17.59 -23.86
C ALA A 65 -5.99 16.33 -23.01
N ASP A 66 -7.08 15.62 -23.21
CA ASP A 66 -7.38 14.36 -22.52
C ASP A 66 -6.37 13.26 -22.91
N THR A 67 -5.91 13.25 -24.16
CA THR A 67 -4.86 12.34 -24.62
C THR A 67 -3.53 12.61 -23.92
N ILE A 68 -3.12 13.88 -23.85
CA ILE A 68 -1.90 14.28 -23.13
C ILE A 68 -2.01 13.90 -21.65
N TRP A 69 -3.14 14.23 -21.02
CA TRP A 69 -3.41 13.90 -19.62
C TRP A 69 -3.35 12.39 -19.35
N THR A 70 -3.97 11.59 -20.21
CA THR A 70 -3.96 10.12 -20.10
C THR A 70 -2.54 9.57 -20.20
N GLY A 71 -1.72 10.11 -21.13
CA GLY A 71 -0.32 9.76 -21.26
C GLY A 71 0.51 10.11 -20.02
N LEU A 72 0.36 11.33 -19.49
CA LEU A 72 1.05 11.77 -18.27
C LEU A 72 0.63 10.94 -17.05
N ARG A 73 -0.66 10.64 -16.91
CA ARG A 73 -1.17 9.82 -15.83
C ARG A 73 -0.64 8.39 -15.90
N ALA A 74 -0.67 7.77 -17.08
CA ALA A 74 -0.10 6.44 -17.30
C ALA A 74 1.41 6.41 -16.97
N ALA A 75 2.16 7.45 -17.36
CA ALA A 75 3.60 7.52 -17.12
C ALA A 75 3.98 7.79 -15.66
N LEU A 76 3.19 8.55 -14.89
CA LEU A 76 3.60 9.09 -13.59
C LEU A 76 2.73 8.65 -12.42
N VAL A 77 1.50 8.19 -12.65
CA VAL A 77 0.49 7.92 -11.61
C VAL A 77 0.06 6.46 -11.57
N ASP A 78 -0.38 5.93 -12.73
CA ASP A 78 -0.94 4.58 -12.82
C ASP A 78 0.13 3.53 -12.47
N HIS A 79 -0.29 2.47 -11.78
CA HIS A 79 0.57 1.39 -11.26
C HIS A 79 1.68 1.84 -10.29
N ARG A 80 1.72 3.13 -9.86
CA ARG A 80 2.69 3.68 -8.90
C ARG A 80 2.06 4.09 -7.59
N SER A 81 0.83 4.61 -7.63
CA SER A 81 0.12 5.07 -6.43
C SER A 81 -0.09 3.95 -5.40
N TYR A 82 -0.57 2.79 -5.83
CA TYR A 82 -0.82 1.65 -4.94
C TYR A 82 0.45 1.06 -4.32
N PRO A 83 1.52 0.75 -5.11
CA PRO A 83 2.76 0.29 -4.53
C PRO A 83 3.43 1.33 -3.63
N LEU A 84 3.39 2.62 -3.97
CA LEU A 84 3.92 3.69 -3.11
C LEU A 84 3.20 3.73 -1.76
N PHE A 85 1.87 3.65 -1.79
CA PHE A 85 1.09 3.57 -0.55
C PHE A 85 1.45 2.33 0.27
N ALA A 86 1.52 1.16 -0.38
CA ALA A 86 1.87 -0.09 0.27
C ALA A 86 3.26 -0.04 0.93
N MET A 87 4.25 0.58 0.26
CA MET A 87 5.59 0.80 0.84
C MET A 87 5.54 1.67 2.09
N LEU A 88 4.86 2.83 2.01
CA LEU A 88 4.72 3.74 3.14
C LEU A 88 3.92 3.12 4.29
N PHE A 89 2.93 2.30 3.97
CA PHE A 89 2.17 1.54 4.95
C PHE A 89 3.02 0.49 5.66
N GLY A 90 3.74 -0.35 4.91
CA GLY A 90 4.67 -1.34 5.46
C GLY A 90 5.76 -0.71 6.32
N PHE A 91 6.35 0.40 5.85
CA PHE A 91 7.29 1.21 6.64
C PHE A 91 6.67 1.67 7.96
N GLY A 92 5.46 2.25 7.90
CA GLY A 92 4.74 2.75 9.08
C GLY A 92 4.43 1.65 10.09
N LEU A 93 4.00 0.46 9.64
CA LEU A 93 3.76 -0.69 10.51
C LEU A 93 5.04 -1.16 11.20
N ALA A 94 6.16 -1.23 10.47
CA ALA A 94 7.44 -1.66 11.02
C ALA A 94 7.96 -0.67 12.08
N ILE A 95 7.87 0.64 11.82
CA ILE A 95 8.27 1.68 12.79
C ILE A 95 7.36 1.66 14.03
N MET A 96 6.04 1.51 13.84
CA MET A 96 5.08 1.42 14.94
C MET A 96 5.38 0.21 15.84
N ALA A 97 5.60 -0.96 15.25
CA ALA A 97 5.93 -2.17 15.98
C ALA A 97 7.26 -2.03 16.75
N ARG A 98 8.29 -1.47 16.08
CA ARG A 98 9.58 -1.21 16.71
C ARG A 98 9.47 -0.29 17.93
N ARG A 99 8.81 0.87 17.78
CA ARG A 99 8.59 1.82 18.88
C ARG A 99 7.84 1.19 20.05
N ARG A 100 6.85 0.33 19.76
CA ARG A 100 6.09 -0.38 20.79
C ARG A 100 6.98 -1.34 21.58
N ILE A 101 7.81 -2.12 20.90
CA ILE A 101 8.77 -3.05 21.52
C ILE A 101 9.82 -2.28 22.32
N GLU A 102 10.42 -1.23 21.75
CA GLU A 102 11.41 -0.39 22.43
C GLU A 102 10.85 0.27 23.70
N ALA A 103 9.60 0.74 23.66
CA ALA A 103 8.95 1.31 24.83
C ALA A 103 8.75 0.27 25.95
N ALA A 104 8.28 -0.94 25.59
CA ALA A 104 8.10 -2.03 26.54
C ALA A 104 9.46 -2.48 27.15
N MET A 105 10.51 -2.54 26.33
CA MET A 105 11.86 -2.88 26.82
C MET A 105 12.42 -1.84 27.78
N ARG A 106 12.23 -0.53 27.49
CA ARG A 106 12.66 0.53 28.42
C ARG A 106 11.90 0.45 29.76
N SER A 107 10.60 0.17 29.73
CA SER A 107 9.81 -0.03 30.95
C SER A 107 10.32 -1.22 31.75
N ALA A 108 10.53 -2.37 31.10
CA ALA A 108 11.03 -3.57 31.75
C ALA A 108 12.43 -3.38 32.36
N GLU A 109 13.27 -2.58 31.72
CA GLU A 109 14.61 -2.23 32.26
C GLU A 109 14.51 -1.29 33.46
N ALA A 110 13.61 -0.32 33.44
CA ALA A 110 13.39 0.61 34.55
C ALA A 110 12.76 -0.07 35.78
N ASP A 111 12.05 -1.17 35.58
CA ASP A 111 11.44 -1.94 36.69
C ASP A 111 12.45 -2.86 37.44
N LEU A 112 13.68 -2.99 36.92
CA LEU A 112 14.71 -3.83 37.55
C LEU A 112 15.35 -3.13 38.73
N PRO A 113 15.47 -3.80 39.91
CA PRO A 113 16.16 -3.27 41.07
C PRO A 113 17.66 -3.04 40.79
N PRO A 114 18.26 -2.00 41.37
CA PRO A 114 19.70 -1.82 41.32
C PRO A 114 20.44 -3.04 41.87
N GLY A 115 21.50 -3.50 41.16
CA GLY A 115 22.27 -4.67 41.58
C GLY A 115 21.68 -6.03 41.22
N THR A 116 20.63 -6.07 40.38
CA THR A 116 20.10 -7.34 39.86
C THR A 116 21.19 -8.17 39.19
N ASP A 117 21.28 -9.44 39.52
CA ASP A 117 22.20 -10.40 38.90
C ASP A 117 22.10 -10.39 37.36
N PRO A 118 23.21 -10.36 36.62
CA PRO A 118 23.24 -10.27 35.17
C PRO A 118 22.37 -11.35 34.47
N ALA A 119 22.44 -12.59 34.94
CA ALA A 119 21.65 -13.67 34.35
C ALA A 119 20.14 -13.53 34.64
N ALA A 120 19.79 -13.00 35.82
CA ALA A 120 18.40 -12.70 36.16
C ALA A 120 17.86 -11.53 35.32
N ARG A 121 18.68 -10.49 35.10
CA ARG A 121 18.34 -9.34 34.22
C ARG A 121 18.13 -9.78 32.79
N GLU A 122 19.00 -10.62 32.23
CA GLU A 122 18.86 -11.13 30.88
C GLU A 122 17.55 -11.91 30.72
N ARG A 123 17.27 -12.87 31.62
CA ARG A 123 16.00 -13.62 31.60
C ARG A 123 14.76 -12.74 31.72
N HIS A 124 14.83 -11.68 32.52
CA HIS A 124 13.71 -10.71 32.64
C HIS A 124 13.49 -9.96 31.33
N LEU A 125 14.56 -9.44 30.72
CA LEU A 125 14.49 -8.68 29.47
C LEU A 125 14.05 -9.56 28.29
N ASP A 126 14.47 -10.82 28.23
CA ASP A 126 14.03 -11.77 27.18
C ASP A 126 12.53 -12.03 27.28
N ARG A 127 11.99 -12.29 28.48
CA ARG A 127 10.56 -12.45 28.68
C ARG A 127 9.77 -11.18 28.31
N ALA A 128 10.28 -10.04 28.70
CA ALA A 128 9.69 -8.75 28.36
C ALA A 128 9.66 -8.54 26.85
N ARG A 129 10.75 -8.90 26.15
CA ARG A 129 10.85 -8.82 24.69
C ARG A 129 9.85 -9.75 24.00
N GLU A 130 9.74 -10.99 24.44
CA GLU A 130 8.77 -11.94 23.88
C GLU A 130 7.32 -11.43 24.05
N ALA A 131 6.99 -10.95 25.25
CA ALA A 131 5.67 -10.36 25.52
C ALA A 131 5.42 -9.11 24.65
N ALA A 132 6.42 -8.23 24.49
CA ALA A 132 6.32 -7.03 23.68
C ALA A 132 6.12 -7.35 22.18
N VAL A 133 6.77 -8.39 21.66
CA VAL A 133 6.58 -8.87 20.28
C VAL A 133 5.16 -9.37 20.07
N VAL A 134 4.62 -10.16 21.01
CA VAL A 134 3.23 -10.65 20.95
C VAL A 134 2.25 -9.48 20.99
N ASP A 135 2.45 -8.50 21.86
CA ASP A 135 1.61 -7.31 21.98
C ASP A 135 1.68 -6.44 20.70
N ALA A 136 2.88 -6.20 20.17
CA ALA A 136 3.04 -5.49 18.90
C ALA A 136 2.34 -6.20 17.74
N ARG A 137 2.37 -7.54 17.69
CA ARG A 137 1.66 -8.33 16.68
C ARG A 137 0.15 -8.19 16.82
N ARG A 138 -0.38 -8.23 18.05
CA ARG A 138 -1.80 -8.00 18.32
C ARG A 138 -2.23 -6.60 17.90
N LEU A 139 -1.41 -5.60 18.19
CA LEU A 139 -1.67 -4.21 17.79
C LEU A 139 -1.77 -4.06 16.27
N VAL A 140 -0.80 -4.60 15.51
CA VAL A 140 -0.79 -4.56 14.04
C VAL A 140 -2.04 -5.27 13.49
N ARG A 141 -2.35 -6.47 13.99
CA ARG A 141 -3.53 -7.23 13.55
C ARG A 141 -4.84 -6.50 13.85
N ARG A 142 -4.99 -5.95 15.06
CA ARG A 142 -6.18 -5.17 15.43
C ARG A 142 -6.36 -3.96 14.53
N ARG A 143 -5.27 -3.25 14.21
CA ARG A 143 -5.30 -2.14 13.25
C ARG A 143 -5.73 -2.62 11.86
N GLY A 144 -5.21 -3.76 11.41
CA GLY A 144 -5.61 -4.37 10.14
C GLY A 144 -7.10 -4.70 10.10
N LEU A 145 -7.64 -5.31 11.15
CA LEU A 145 -9.08 -5.62 11.24
C LEU A 145 -9.96 -4.37 11.20
N TRP A 146 -9.58 -3.30 11.90
CA TRP A 146 -10.28 -2.02 11.80
C TRP A 146 -10.22 -1.44 10.39
N MET A 147 -9.09 -1.55 9.70
CA MET A 147 -8.96 -1.09 8.32
C MET A 147 -9.82 -1.91 7.36
N ILE A 148 -9.96 -3.23 7.56
CA ILE A 148 -10.89 -4.07 6.79
C ILE A 148 -12.33 -3.58 7.02
N LEU A 149 -12.72 -3.34 8.26
CA LEU A 149 -14.06 -2.85 8.59
C LEU A 149 -14.34 -1.48 7.95
N PHE A 150 -13.41 -0.52 8.09
CA PHE A 150 -13.55 0.79 7.46
C PHE A 150 -13.56 0.70 5.93
N GLY A 151 -12.71 -0.16 5.36
CA GLY A 151 -12.70 -0.43 3.92
C GLY A 151 -14.01 -1.03 3.43
N ALA A 152 -14.62 -1.96 4.19
CA ALA A 152 -15.91 -2.53 3.86
C ALA A 152 -17.03 -1.47 3.90
N VAL A 153 -17.06 -0.62 4.94
CA VAL A 153 -18.04 0.49 5.04
C VAL A 153 -17.83 1.49 3.90
N HIS A 154 -16.60 1.86 3.60
CA HIS A 154 -16.27 2.75 2.48
C HIS A 154 -16.60 2.08 1.14
N GLY A 155 -16.39 0.75 1.03
CA GLY A 155 -16.70 -0.07 -0.12
C GLY A 155 -18.18 -0.08 -0.51
N ILE A 156 -19.08 0.15 0.45
CA ILE A 156 -20.53 0.34 0.17
C ILE A 156 -20.77 1.56 -0.74
N ILE A 157 -19.95 2.60 -0.58
CA ILE A 157 -20.04 3.85 -1.35
C ILE A 157 -19.16 3.78 -2.59
N PHE A 158 -17.96 3.23 -2.44
CA PHE A 158 -16.92 3.20 -3.46
C PHE A 158 -16.22 1.84 -3.51
N ALA A 159 -16.62 0.98 -4.45
CA ALA A 159 -16.10 -0.38 -4.63
C ALA A 159 -14.57 -0.43 -4.87
N GLY A 160 -13.97 0.67 -5.36
CA GLY A 160 -12.52 0.81 -5.59
C GLY A 160 -11.70 1.14 -4.34
N ASP A 161 -12.25 0.95 -3.13
CA ASP A 161 -11.50 1.17 -1.88
C ASP A 161 -10.26 0.27 -1.78
N ILE A 162 -9.16 0.84 -1.31
CA ILE A 162 -7.89 0.13 -1.10
C ILE A 162 -7.53 -0.02 0.39
N ILE A 163 -8.23 0.66 1.29
CA ILE A 163 -7.98 0.62 2.74
C ILE A 163 -8.14 -0.81 3.24
N GLY A 164 -9.18 -1.51 2.76
CA GLY A 164 -9.43 -2.92 3.06
C GLY A 164 -8.26 -3.82 2.66
N THR A 165 -7.68 -3.61 1.48
CA THR A 165 -6.51 -4.34 0.99
C THR A 165 -5.33 -4.25 1.97
N TYR A 166 -5.00 -3.06 2.43
CA TYR A 166 -3.93 -2.86 3.42
C TYR A 166 -4.29 -3.45 4.79
N GLY A 167 -5.56 -3.42 5.16
CA GLY A 167 -6.08 -4.11 6.34
C GLY A 167 -5.83 -5.61 6.29
N VAL A 168 -6.06 -6.25 5.15
CA VAL A 168 -5.79 -7.68 4.91
C VAL A 168 -4.29 -7.96 5.04
N ILE A 169 -3.43 -7.16 4.40
CA ILE A 169 -1.97 -7.30 4.51
C ILE A 169 -1.52 -7.21 5.97
N ALA A 170 -1.97 -6.18 6.71
CA ALA A 170 -1.62 -6.02 8.12
C ALA A 170 -2.10 -7.17 9.00
N THR A 171 -3.28 -7.72 8.72
CA THR A 171 -3.88 -8.81 9.50
C THR A 171 -3.17 -10.13 9.27
N ILE A 172 -2.96 -10.50 8.01
CA ILE A 172 -2.35 -11.79 7.63
C ILE A 172 -0.85 -11.79 7.97
N PHE A 173 -0.14 -10.73 7.60
CA PHE A 173 1.33 -10.68 7.72
C PHE A 173 1.84 -10.00 9.00
N ALA A 174 0.98 -9.75 10.00
CA ALA A 174 1.36 -9.10 11.25
C ALA A 174 2.60 -9.73 11.92
N GLY A 175 2.64 -11.06 12.00
CA GLY A 175 3.79 -11.77 12.58
C GLY A 175 5.06 -11.61 11.76
N THR A 176 4.97 -11.74 10.44
CA THR A 176 6.10 -11.60 9.52
C THR A 176 6.69 -10.19 9.57
N ILE A 177 5.82 -9.17 9.62
CA ILE A 177 6.21 -7.75 9.66
C ILE A 177 6.89 -7.42 11.00
N VAL A 178 6.28 -7.81 12.12
CA VAL A 178 6.79 -7.47 13.47
C VAL A 178 8.09 -8.19 13.79
N GLU A 179 8.16 -9.49 13.49
CA GLU A 179 9.34 -10.31 13.75
C GLU A 179 10.43 -10.16 12.68
N ARG A 180 10.13 -9.45 11.59
CA ARG A 180 11.06 -9.19 10.46
C ARG A 180 11.68 -10.50 9.94
N LYS A 181 10.85 -11.52 9.74
CA LYS A 181 11.27 -12.81 9.20
C LYS A 181 11.64 -12.67 7.73
N ARG A 182 12.89 -12.23 7.51
CA ARG A 182 13.42 -11.85 6.17
C ARG A 182 13.20 -12.92 5.11
N THR A 183 13.46 -14.17 5.44
CA THR A 183 13.26 -15.29 4.49
C THR A 183 11.80 -15.45 4.10
N ARG A 184 10.88 -15.40 5.08
CA ARG A 184 9.44 -15.48 4.79
C ARG A 184 8.97 -14.30 3.95
N MET A 185 9.43 -13.09 4.25
CA MET A 185 9.11 -11.90 3.46
C MET A 185 9.60 -12.03 2.02
N LEU A 186 10.82 -12.53 1.83
CA LEU A 186 11.38 -12.77 0.50
C LEU A 186 10.55 -13.81 -0.27
N VAL A 187 10.28 -14.97 0.34
CA VAL A 187 9.50 -16.04 -0.30
C VAL A 187 8.10 -15.55 -0.66
N VAL A 188 7.38 -14.95 0.30
CA VAL A 188 6.03 -14.42 0.04
C VAL A 188 6.06 -13.30 -1.00
N GLY A 189 7.06 -12.41 -0.94
CA GLY A 189 7.24 -11.36 -1.94
C GLY A 189 7.44 -11.93 -3.35
N ILE A 190 8.30 -12.93 -3.51
CA ILE A 190 8.53 -13.60 -4.81
C ILE A 190 7.24 -14.29 -5.29
N VAL A 191 6.59 -15.09 -4.43
CA VAL A 191 5.34 -15.78 -4.78
C VAL A 191 4.27 -14.79 -5.21
N MET A 192 4.07 -13.72 -4.46
CA MET A 192 3.08 -12.70 -4.81
C MET A 192 3.46 -11.92 -6.08
N THR A 193 4.75 -11.69 -6.34
CA THR A 193 5.21 -11.11 -7.60
C THR A 193 4.86 -12.03 -8.78
N LEU A 194 5.07 -13.34 -8.65
CA LEU A 194 4.69 -14.32 -9.67
C LEU A 194 3.18 -14.40 -9.85
N VAL A 195 2.41 -14.35 -8.78
CA VAL A 195 0.93 -14.31 -8.84
C VAL A 195 0.46 -13.04 -9.55
N CYS A 196 1.03 -11.87 -9.23
CA CYS A 196 0.74 -10.62 -9.92
C CYS A 196 1.10 -10.70 -11.41
N ALA A 197 2.28 -11.20 -11.74
CA ALA A 197 2.72 -11.37 -13.12
C ALA A 197 1.79 -12.29 -13.90
N TRP A 198 1.46 -13.44 -13.32
CA TRP A 198 0.52 -14.38 -13.94
C TRP A 198 -0.89 -13.78 -14.12
N SER A 199 -1.41 -13.13 -13.11
CA SER A 199 -2.72 -12.46 -13.15
C SER A 199 -2.77 -11.39 -14.25
N MET A 200 -1.72 -10.57 -14.36
CA MET A 200 -1.64 -9.55 -15.40
C MET A 200 -1.43 -10.15 -16.79
N SER A 201 -0.67 -11.23 -16.91
CA SER A 201 -0.51 -11.97 -18.17
C SER A 201 -1.83 -12.56 -18.64
N TYR A 202 -2.62 -13.13 -17.72
CA TYR A 202 -3.96 -13.62 -18.02
C TYR A 202 -4.90 -12.49 -18.48
N MET A 203 -4.87 -11.34 -17.80
CA MET A 203 -5.65 -10.16 -18.20
C MET A 203 -5.25 -9.65 -19.60
N GLY A 204 -3.95 -9.64 -19.90
CA GLY A 204 -3.45 -9.27 -21.22
C GLY A 204 -3.87 -10.26 -22.32
N TRP A 205 -3.83 -11.55 -22.01
CA TRP A 205 -4.34 -12.60 -22.92
C TRP A 205 -5.83 -12.45 -23.17
N ALA A 206 -6.65 -12.24 -22.12
CA ALA A 206 -8.08 -12.02 -22.23
C ALA A 206 -8.41 -10.76 -23.05
N ALA A 207 -7.66 -9.67 -22.84
CA ALA A 207 -7.81 -8.44 -23.62
C ALA A 207 -7.41 -8.58 -25.08
N GLY A 208 -6.50 -9.52 -25.38
CA GLY A 208 -6.06 -9.85 -26.75
C GLY A 208 -6.99 -10.81 -27.53
N GLY A 209 -8.22 -11.04 -27.06
CA GLY A 209 -9.18 -11.94 -27.69
C GLY A 209 -9.13 -13.39 -27.17
N GLY A 210 -8.45 -13.60 -26.05
CA GLY A 210 -8.33 -14.93 -25.42
C GLY A 210 -9.67 -15.67 -25.21
N PRO A 211 -10.76 -15.01 -24.78
CA PRO A 211 -12.08 -15.64 -24.65
C PRO A 211 -12.65 -16.12 -25.98
N GLU A 212 -12.52 -15.33 -27.04
CA GLU A 212 -12.98 -15.72 -28.39
C GLU A 212 -12.12 -16.85 -28.95
N ALA A 213 -10.79 -16.77 -28.77
CA ALA A 213 -9.88 -17.83 -29.15
C ALA A 213 -10.13 -19.14 -28.36
N ALA A 214 -10.66 -19.04 -27.14
CA ALA A 214 -11.06 -20.17 -26.30
C ALA A 214 -12.49 -20.67 -26.57
N GLY A 215 -13.23 -20.04 -27.52
CA GLY A 215 -14.61 -20.38 -27.81
C GLY A 215 -15.64 -19.92 -26.78
N LEU A 216 -15.26 -18.99 -25.90
CA LEU A 216 -16.16 -18.38 -24.93
C LEU A 216 -16.98 -17.27 -25.60
N THR A 217 -18.25 -17.17 -25.24
CA THR A 217 -19.10 -16.11 -25.75
C THR A 217 -18.77 -14.76 -25.07
N ALA A 218 -19.02 -13.65 -25.78
CA ALA A 218 -18.86 -12.30 -25.26
C ALA A 218 -19.64 -12.09 -23.94
N SER A 219 -20.75 -12.81 -23.74
CA SER A 219 -21.53 -12.78 -22.49
C SER A 219 -20.80 -13.41 -21.30
N GLU A 220 -20.05 -14.48 -21.52
CA GLU A 220 -19.27 -15.14 -20.48
C GLU A 220 -18.00 -14.33 -20.11
N ALA A 221 -17.41 -13.63 -21.10
CA ALA A 221 -16.28 -12.74 -20.86
C ALA A 221 -16.68 -11.50 -20.02
N THR A 222 -17.90 -10.97 -20.23
CA THR A 222 -18.43 -9.84 -19.44
C THR A 222 -18.81 -10.21 -18.01
N ALA A 223 -19.10 -11.48 -17.74
CA ALA A 223 -19.39 -11.95 -16.38
C ALA A 223 -18.18 -11.80 -15.41
N PHE A 224 -16.95 -11.74 -15.93
CA PHE A 224 -15.71 -11.49 -15.17
C PHE A 224 -15.28 -10.02 -15.13
N SER A 225 -15.93 -9.12 -15.85
CA SER A 225 -15.69 -7.68 -15.71
C SER A 225 -16.38 -7.19 -14.44
N PRO A 226 -15.69 -6.51 -13.51
CA PRO A 226 -16.36 -5.81 -12.43
C PRO A 226 -17.17 -4.66 -13.04
N VAL A 227 -18.40 -4.95 -13.40
CA VAL A 227 -19.34 -3.93 -13.87
C VAL A 227 -19.65 -3.04 -12.69
N VAL A 228 -19.03 -1.87 -12.64
CA VAL A 228 -19.53 -0.78 -11.81
C VAL A 228 -20.90 -0.40 -12.37
N ARG A 229 -21.96 -0.91 -11.78
CA ARG A 229 -23.31 -0.47 -12.09
C ARG A 229 -23.44 0.98 -11.67
N THR A 230 -23.60 1.85 -12.64
CA THR A 230 -23.70 3.30 -12.44
C THR A 230 -25.14 3.76 -12.17
N ALA A 231 -26.14 2.87 -12.30
CA ALA A 231 -27.53 3.22 -12.01
C ALA A 231 -27.84 3.04 -10.52
N PRO A 232 -28.30 4.08 -9.83
CA PRO A 232 -28.76 3.94 -8.44
C PRO A 232 -30.00 3.04 -8.39
N GLY A 233 -29.83 1.86 -7.82
CA GLY A 233 -30.90 0.91 -7.55
C GLY A 233 -30.83 0.45 -6.10
N PRO A 234 -31.87 -0.19 -5.55
CA PRO A 234 -31.90 -0.64 -4.15
C PRO A 234 -30.82 -1.70 -3.84
N SER A 235 -30.26 -2.37 -4.86
CA SER A 235 -29.16 -3.34 -4.71
C SER A 235 -27.77 -2.68 -4.73
N LEU A 236 -27.65 -1.39 -5.05
CA LEU A 236 -26.37 -0.71 -5.24
C LEU A 236 -25.38 -0.87 -4.06
N PRO A 237 -25.79 -0.75 -2.78
CA PRO A 237 -24.87 -0.95 -1.67
C PRO A 237 -24.30 -2.37 -1.59
N PHE A 238 -25.11 -3.37 -1.93
CA PHE A 238 -24.72 -4.78 -1.94
C PHE A 238 -23.80 -5.09 -3.13
N ASP A 239 -24.13 -4.58 -4.32
CA ASP A 239 -23.31 -4.70 -5.53
C ASP A 239 -21.94 -4.04 -5.33
N ASN A 240 -21.89 -2.87 -4.67
CA ASN A 240 -20.64 -2.21 -4.33
C ASN A 240 -19.81 -3.01 -3.31
N LEU A 241 -20.43 -3.64 -2.33
CA LEU A 241 -19.73 -4.47 -1.35
C LEU A 241 -19.11 -5.71 -2.01
N ILE A 242 -19.83 -6.35 -2.93
CA ILE A 242 -19.30 -7.45 -3.74
C ILE A 242 -18.16 -6.94 -4.62
N GLY A 243 -18.35 -5.81 -5.30
CA GLY A 243 -17.31 -5.17 -6.10
C GLY A 243 -16.05 -4.84 -5.28
N TRP A 244 -16.23 -4.39 -4.04
CA TRP A 244 -15.14 -4.14 -3.11
C TRP A 244 -14.36 -5.41 -2.73
N LEU A 245 -15.04 -6.55 -2.53
CA LEU A 245 -14.36 -7.83 -2.29
C LEU A 245 -13.49 -8.23 -3.48
N PHE A 246 -14.03 -8.13 -4.71
CA PHE A 246 -13.26 -8.38 -5.94
C PHE A 246 -12.10 -7.40 -6.11
N SER A 247 -12.34 -6.10 -5.90
CA SER A 247 -11.32 -5.06 -5.96
C SER A 247 -10.19 -5.31 -4.96
N THR A 248 -10.53 -5.70 -3.73
CA THR A 248 -9.56 -6.05 -2.68
C THR A 248 -8.72 -7.26 -3.09
N PHE A 249 -9.35 -8.33 -3.60
CA PHE A 249 -8.66 -9.51 -4.10
C PHE A 249 -7.74 -9.15 -5.29
N PHE A 250 -8.24 -8.38 -6.24
CA PHE A 250 -7.48 -7.92 -7.39
C PHE A 250 -6.28 -7.07 -6.97
N ALA A 251 -6.46 -6.13 -6.04
CA ALA A 251 -5.35 -5.30 -5.54
C ALA A 251 -4.27 -6.12 -4.82
N LEU A 252 -4.64 -7.21 -4.13
CA LEU A 252 -3.67 -8.12 -3.51
C LEU A 252 -2.88 -8.94 -4.54
N THR A 253 -3.53 -9.35 -5.63
CA THR A 253 -2.96 -10.30 -6.61
C THR A 253 -2.40 -9.63 -7.86
N SER A 254 -2.71 -8.36 -8.12
CA SER A 254 -2.37 -7.72 -9.40
C SER A 254 -1.74 -6.32 -9.28
N ALA A 255 -1.73 -5.71 -8.08
CA ALA A 255 -1.23 -4.34 -7.91
C ALA A 255 0.11 -4.23 -7.16
N MET A 256 0.86 -5.30 -7.01
CA MET A 256 2.16 -5.34 -6.31
C MET A 256 2.10 -4.83 -4.85
N THR A 257 0.92 -4.82 -4.21
CA THR A 257 0.74 -4.25 -2.88
C THR A 257 1.50 -5.03 -1.79
N ILE A 258 1.53 -6.36 -1.86
CA ILE A 258 2.26 -7.20 -0.88
C ILE A 258 3.77 -7.06 -1.04
N PRO A 259 4.38 -7.23 -2.23
CA PRO A 259 5.80 -6.99 -2.42
C PRO A 259 6.23 -5.58 -2.01
N ALA A 260 5.44 -4.58 -2.37
CA ALA A 260 5.70 -3.18 -2.01
C ALA A 260 5.64 -2.95 -0.49
N ALA A 261 4.66 -3.53 0.22
CA ALA A 261 4.58 -3.44 1.68
C ALA A 261 5.84 -4.04 2.34
N PHE A 262 6.34 -5.17 1.84
CA PHE A 262 7.56 -5.78 2.34
C PHE A 262 8.82 -4.95 2.03
N LEU A 263 8.88 -4.30 0.87
CA LEU A 263 9.92 -3.30 0.59
C LEU A 263 9.87 -2.16 1.61
N GLY A 264 8.68 -1.68 1.96
CA GLY A 264 8.49 -0.68 3.01
C GLY A 264 9.02 -1.12 4.38
N VAL A 265 8.75 -2.38 4.78
CA VAL A 265 9.30 -2.96 6.01
C VAL A 265 10.84 -3.00 5.95
N ARG A 266 11.42 -3.34 4.80
CA ARG A 266 12.88 -3.33 4.59
C ARG A 266 13.47 -1.92 4.67
N LEU A 267 12.77 -0.92 4.11
CA LEU A 267 13.19 0.48 4.21
C LEU A 267 13.23 0.98 5.66
N ALA A 268 12.34 0.47 6.53
CA ALA A 268 12.38 0.79 7.96
C ALA A 268 13.64 0.26 8.68
N ASP A 269 14.36 -0.70 8.08
CA ASP A 269 15.64 -1.21 8.58
C ASP A 269 16.86 -0.43 8.06
N SER A 270 16.64 0.47 7.09
CA SER A 270 17.69 1.30 6.49
C SER A 270 17.65 2.72 7.04
N ASP A 271 18.74 3.47 6.83
CA ASP A 271 18.81 4.89 7.16
C ASP A 271 18.38 5.82 6.02
N LEU A 272 17.92 5.26 4.88
CA LEU A 272 17.49 6.01 3.70
C LEU A 272 16.37 7.02 3.99
N MET A 273 15.44 6.64 4.87
CA MET A 273 14.29 7.50 5.24
C MET A 273 14.59 8.36 6.48
N SER A 274 15.53 7.95 7.33
CA SER A 274 15.89 8.68 8.55
C SER A 274 17.02 9.70 8.33
N ARG A 275 17.91 9.45 7.37
CA ARG A 275 19.04 10.29 7.01
C ARG A 275 19.18 10.43 5.51
N PRO A 276 18.16 10.99 4.82
CA PRO A 276 18.16 11.10 3.35
C PRO A 276 19.28 12.01 2.83
N ASP A 277 19.76 12.95 3.65
CA ASP A 277 20.89 13.83 3.37
C ASP A 277 22.18 13.05 3.02
N ARG A 278 22.46 11.97 3.76
CA ARG A 278 23.63 11.11 3.51
C ARG A 278 23.58 10.41 2.15
N HIS A 279 22.38 10.13 1.68
CA HIS A 279 22.13 9.37 0.46
C HIS A 279 21.55 10.24 -0.66
N ARG A 280 21.54 11.57 -0.49
CA ARG A 280 20.81 12.50 -1.36
C ARG A 280 21.14 12.31 -2.85
N ARG A 281 22.42 12.19 -3.20
CA ARG A 281 22.82 11.99 -4.59
C ARG A 281 22.31 10.65 -5.15
N ALA A 282 22.42 9.57 -4.38
CA ALA A 282 21.94 8.25 -4.78
C ALA A 282 20.40 8.24 -4.91
N LEU A 283 19.70 8.91 -3.99
CA LEU A 283 18.23 9.04 -4.02
C LEU A 283 17.76 9.86 -5.24
N LEU A 284 18.44 10.96 -5.58
CA LEU A 284 18.11 11.77 -6.75
C LEU A 284 18.37 11.03 -8.06
N VAL A 285 19.57 10.49 -8.25
CA VAL A 285 19.95 9.81 -9.50
C VAL A 285 19.19 8.48 -9.64
N GLY A 286 19.17 7.67 -8.58
CA GLY A 286 18.45 6.40 -8.57
C GLY A 286 16.94 6.59 -8.68
N GLY A 287 16.41 7.61 -8.00
CA GLY A 287 14.99 7.96 -8.07
C GLY A 287 14.56 8.42 -9.47
N ALA A 288 15.33 9.30 -10.09
CA ALA A 288 15.07 9.74 -11.47
C ALA A 288 15.16 8.57 -12.46
N ALA A 289 16.19 7.74 -12.37
CA ALA A 289 16.34 6.55 -13.22
C ALA A 289 15.17 5.58 -13.04
N ALA A 290 14.75 5.33 -11.80
CA ALA A 290 13.60 4.47 -11.48
C ALA A 290 12.28 5.04 -12.04
N LEU A 291 12.07 6.36 -11.99
CA LEU A 291 10.90 6.98 -12.63
C LEU A 291 10.93 6.85 -14.15
N VAL A 292 12.08 7.05 -14.76
CA VAL A 292 12.24 6.88 -16.23
C VAL A 292 11.93 5.44 -16.63
N VAL A 293 12.46 4.45 -15.91
CA VAL A 293 12.15 3.02 -16.15
C VAL A 293 10.66 2.75 -15.99
N GLY A 294 10.04 3.28 -14.93
CA GLY A 294 8.61 3.18 -14.71
C GLY A 294 7.80 3.78 -15.86
N ALA A 295 8.12 5.02 -16.25
CA ALA A 295 7.44 5.70 -17.34
C ALA A 295 7.61 4.97 -18.69
N ALA A 296 8.82 4.48 -18.98
CA ALA A 296 9.09 3.71 -20.19
C ALA A 296 8.25 2.43 -20.29
N GLY A 297 8.10 1.69 -19.17
CA GLY A 297 7.25 0.51 -19.12
C GLY A 297 5.78 0.81 -19.44
N SER A 298 5.22 1.87 -18.85
CA SER A 298 3.84 2.29 -19.12
C SER A 298 3.65 2.81 -20.54
N VAL A 299 4.60 3.61 -21.05
CA VAL A 299 4.55 4.08 -22.44
C VAL A 299 4.62 2.90 -23.40
N LEU A 300 5.51 1.93 -23.15
CA LEU A 300 5.62 0.72 -23.95
C LEU A 300 4.29 -0.07 -23.93
N ASN A 301 3.72 -0.33 -22.75
CA ASN A 301 2.43 -1.00 -22.63
C ASN A 301 1.33 -0.26 -23.40
N THR A 302 1.23 1.06 -23.20
CA THR A 302 0.23 1.90 -23.89
C THR A 302 0.38 1.87 -25.41
N ARG A 303 1.62 1.92 -25.90
CA ARG A 303 1.89 1.86 -27.36
C ARG A 303 1.58 0.50 -27.95
N LEU A 304 1.89 -0.57 -27.24
CA LEU A 304 1.72 -1.93 -27.73
C LEU A 304 0.26 -2.42 -27.63
N THR A 305 -0.48 -2.00 -26.61
CA THR A 305 -1.88 -2.40 -26.41
C THR A 305 -2.90 -1.45 -27.07
N GLY A 306 -2.43 -0.40 -27.73
CA GLY A 306 -3.32 0.63 -28.30
C GLY A 306 -3.90 1.58 -27.26
N GLY A 307 -3.39 1.56 -26.03
CA GLY A 307 -3.75 2.53 -25.01
C GLY A 307 -5.22 2.49 -24.60
N ALA A 308 -5.82 1.30 -24.53
CA ALA A 308 -7.16 1.18 -23.96
C ALA A 308 -7.15 1.72 -22.53
N PRO A 309 -7.61 2.95 -22.29
CA PRO A 309 -7.58 3.50 -20.96
C PRO A 309 -8.54 2.70 -20.09
N ILE A 310 -8.30 2.68 -18.79
CA ILE A 310 -9.14 2.09 -17.76
C ILE A 310 -10.64 2.50 -17.90
N TYR A 311 -10.92 3.58 -18.61
CA TYR A 311 -12.25 4.05 -18.99
C TYR A 311 -13.09 3.04 -19.79
N THR A 312 -12.47 2.21 -20.62
CA THR A 312 -13.18 1.18 -21.40
C THR A 312 -13.58 0.01 -20.51
N LEU A 313 -12.82 -0.25 -19.45
CA LEU A 313 -13.13 -1.29 -18.47
C LEU A 313 -14.21 -0.87 -17.47
N ILE A 314 -14.31 0.44 -17.15
CA ILE A 314 -15.22 0.95 -16.14
C ILE A 314 -16.53 1.47 -16.74
N GLY A 315 -16.53 1.99 -17.96
CA GLY A 315 -17.66 2.73 -18.52
C GLY A 315 -18.45 2.06 -19.64
N GLY A 316 -18.03 0.88 -20.13
CA GLY A 316 -18.73 0.23 -21.27
C GLY A 316 -18.75 1.06 -22.56
N ALA A 317 -18.09 2.22 -22.59
CA ALA A 317 -17.95 3.03 -23.79
C ALA A 317 -16.85 2.44 -24.67
N PRO A 318 -17.10 2.22 -25.97
CA PRO A 318 -16.04 1.79 -26.88
C PRO A 318 -14.91 2.83 -26.85
N ALA A 319 -13.67 2.37 -26.67
CA ALA A 319 -12.51 3.25 -26.81
C ALA A 319 -12.55 3.93 -28.18
N PRO A 320 -12.24 5.24 -28.27
CA PRO A 320 -12.10 5.89 -29.55
C PRO A 320 -11.14 5.06 -30.41
N GLN A 321 -11.54 4.74 -31.63
CA GLN A 321 -10.76 3.86 -32.52
C GLN A 321 -9.32 4.36 -32.77
N SER A 322 -9.06 5.66 -32.61
CA SER A 322 -7.73 6.25 -32.67
C SER A 322 -6.75 5.77 -31.59
N PHE A 323 -7.24 5.19 -30.48
CA PHE A 323 -6.40 4.56 -29.46
C PHE A 323 -6.14 3.07 -29.72
N LEU A 324 -6.93 2.45 -30.64
CA LEU A 324 -6.88 1.01 -30.93
C LEU A 324 -6.01 0.66 -32.15
N THR A 325 -5.41 1.64 -32.83
CA THR A 325 -4.59 1.41 -34.03
C THR A 325 -3.15 1.01 -33.72
N GLY A 326 -2.90 0.39 -32.56
CA GLY A 326 -1.64 -0.32 -32.33
C GLY A 326 -1.50 -1.52 -33.29
N PRO A 327 -0.29 -1.96 -33.63
CA PRO A 327 -0.09 -3.16 -34.43
C PRO A 327 -0.78 -4.35 -33.75
N ALA A 328 -1.42 -5.21 -34.55
CA ALA A 328 -1.98 -6.46 -34.02
C ALA A 328 -0.84 -7.29 -33.43
N LEU A 329 -0.77 -7.34 -32.10
CA LEU A 329 0.29 -8.07 -31.41
C LEU A 329 -0.03 -9.55 -31.34
N PRO A 330 0.96 -10.43 -31.48
CA PRO A 330 0.80 -11.82 -31.13
C PRO A 330 0.28 -11.94 -29.67
N VAL A 331 -0.63 -12.87 -29.40
CA VAL A 331 -1.27 -13.05 -28.09
C VAL A 331 -0.26 -13.16 -26.95
N TRP A 332 0.86 -13.88 -27.18
CA TRP A 332 1.93 -14.01 -26.17
C TRP A 332 2.58 -12.65 -25.81
N LEU A 333 2.74 -11.77 -26.80
CA LEU A 333 3.32 -10.45 -26.54
C LEU A 333 2.31 -9.52 -25.85
N ALA A 334 1.05 -9.56 -26.30
CA ALA A 334 -0.04 -8.83 -25.65
C ALA A 334 -0.21 -9.22 -24.17
N SER A 335 0.02 -10.50 -23.84
CA SER A 335 -0.04 -10.99 -22.46
C SER A 335 1.13 -10.52 -21.57
N LEU A 336 2.29 -10.18 -22.16
CA LEU A 336 3.47 -9.74 -21.42
C LEU A 336 3.49 -8.24 -21.12
N THR A 337 2.83 -7.42 -21.93
CA THR A 337 2.89 -5.96 -21.78
C THR A 337 2.34 -5.46 -20.42
N PRO A 338 1.21 -5.97 -19.88
CA PRO A 338 0.75 -5.60 -18.55
C PRO A 338 1.69 -6.04 -17.43
N VAL A 339 2.41 -7.17 -17.62
CA VAL A 339 3.43 -7.63 -16.66
C VAL A 339 4.60 -6.64 -16.59
N ILE A 340 5.06 -6.18 -17.74
CA ILE A 340 6.13 -5.17 -17.81
C ILE A 340 5.67 -3.88 -17.13
N ASP A 341 4.45 -3.43 -17.39
CA ASP A 341 3.91 -2.20 -16.81
C ASP A 341 3.80 -2.27 -15.28
N ILE A 342 3.27 -3.37 -14.72
CA ILE A 342 3.13 -3.49 -13.27
C ILE A 342 4.48 -3.64 -12.55
N LEU A 343 5.44 -4.36 -13.14
CA LEU A 343 6.79 -4.49 -12.58
C LEU A 343 7.53 -3.16 -12.62
N THR A 344 7.50 -2.46 -13.76
CA THR A 344 8.13 -1.15 -13.90
C THR A 344 7.38 -0.07 -13.11
N GLY A 345 6.06 -0.23 -12.90
CA GLY A 345 5.26 0.60 -12.01
C GLY A 345 5.74 0.56 -10.56
N LEU A 346 6.09 -0.63 -10.04
CA LEU A 346 6.71 -0.77 -8.71
C LEU A 346 8.07 -0.05 -8.66
N VAL A 347 8.90 -0.17 -9.71
CA VAL A 347 10.17 0.55 -9.80
C VAL A 347 9.93 2.06 -9.80
N GLY A 348 8.96 2.55 -10.57
CA GLY A 348 8.56 3.96 -10.60
C GLY A 348 8.05 4.47 -9.24
N ALA A 349 7.31 3.65 -8.49
CA ALA A 349 6.89 3.97 -7.12
C ALA A 349 8.10 4.13 -6.17
N CYS A 350 9.13 3.27 -6.31
CA CYS A 350 10.40 3.45 -5.59
C CYS A 350 11.08 4.75 -6.00
N GLY A 351 11.00 5.12 -7.29
CA GLY A 351 11.50 6.39 -7.83
C GLY A 351 10.86 7.60 -7.16
N TRP A 352 9.54 7.63 -7.08
CA TRP A 352 8.82 8.69 -6.36
C TRP A 352 9.25 8.78 -4.90
N LEU A 353 9.29 7.66 -4.19
CA LEU A 353 9.69 7.64 -2.78
C LEU A 353 11.11 8.17 -2.58
N ALA A 354 12.05 7.79 -3.46
CA ALA A 354 13.43 8.25 -3.39
C ALA A 354 13.57 9.76 -3.63
N LEU A 355 12.88 10.30 -4.65
CA LEU A 355 12.92 11.73 -4.94
C LEU A 355 12.28 12.57 -3.82
N LEU A 356 11.14 12.12 -3.29
CA LEU A 356 10.47 12.80 -2.18
C LEU A 356 11.31 12.76 -0.91
N ALA A 357 12.02 11.65 -0.64
CA ALA A 357 12.94 11.55 0.47
C ALA A 357 14.13 12.51 0.31
N ALA A 358 14.70 12.60 -0.90
CA ALA A 358 15.79 13.53 -1.18
C ALA A 358 15.38 15.00 -1.10
N TRP A 359 14.11 15.31 -1.37
CA TRP A 359 13.56 16.67 -1.32
C TRP A 359 13.16 17.09 0.09
N ALA A 360 12.67 16.17 0.91
CA ALA A 360 12.22 16.47 2.27
C ALA A 360 13.34 16.97 3.20
N GLY A 361 14.60 16.72 2.81
CA GLY A 361 15.77 17.20 3.56
C GLY A 361 15.96 16.50 4.92
N PRO A 362 16.96 16.95 5.68
CA PRO A 362 17.16 16.51 7.06
C PRO A 362 16.01 17.00 7.93
N GLY A 363 15.55 16.13 8.83
CA GLY A 363 14.55 16.46 9.85
C GLY A 363 15.18 17.20 11.00
#